data_20e1ff887344134180d4ad1207ace73b
#
_entry.id   20e1ff887344134180d4ad1207ace73b
#
_cell.length_a   1.000
_cell.length_b   1.000
_cell.length_c   1.000
_cell.angle_alpha   90.00
_cell.angle_beta   90.00
_cell.angle_gamma   90.00
#
_symmetry.space_group_name_H-M   'P 1'
#
loop_
_entity.id
_entity.type
_entity.pdbx_description
1 polymer ?
#
loop_
_entity_poly.entity_id
_entity_poly.type
_entity_poly.pdbx_seq_one_letter_code
_entity_poly.pdbx_strand_id
1 'polypeptide(L)'
;MNKFAILIAAGLIAAAIPASAQTGNTAPAKRKSSTAQKSTAAKSYDRALLHPALLKDKAPETYQVKFETSKGDFTVSVTRAWAPQGADRFYNLAEHHFFDNESFFRVLKGFVAQFGISAYPALNAVWQKATIKDDPVTQSNKKYFLTFAKANDPNTRTTQFFINLADNPRLDGMGFAPFGQVTEGMNVVATLYTDYGEGPPTGSGPDQDKIQEQGKAYLDKNFPNLDFIKTTTLTPAPSPATHRTLPAKKTVPAPKP
;
A
#
# COMPACT_ATOMS: atom_id res chain seq x y z
N MET A 1 2.20 9.93 -24.25
CA MET A 1 2.45 8.77 -23.36
C MET A 1 3.12 9.32 -22.10
N ASN A 2 2.34 9.58 -21.07
CA ASN A 2 2.82 10.16 -19.82
C ASN A 2 3.41 9.05 -18.94
N LYS A 3 4.72 9.06 -18.77
CA LYS A 3 5.42 8.15 -17.86
C LYS A 3 5.22 8.64 -16.45
N PHE A 4 4.30 8.03 -15.71
CA PHE A 4 4.12 8.26 -14.28
C PHE A 4 5.15 7.43 -13.50
N ALA A 5 6.37 7.95 -13.37
CA ALA A 5 7.32 7.43 -12.39
C ALA A 5 6.94 7.98 -11.02
N ILE A 6 6.42 7.15 -10.14
CA ILE A 6 6.18 7.51 -8.73
C ILE A 6 7.54 7.47 -8.03
N LEU A 7 8.25 8.59 -8.06
CA LEU A 7 9.54 8.75 -7.39
C LEU A 7 9.32 9.16 -5.93
N ILE A 8 9.56 8.23 -5.02
CA ILE A 8 10.03 8.62 -3.69
C ILE A 8 11.54 8.78 -3.85
N ALA A 9 12.02 10.04 -3.96
CA ALA A 9 13.41 10.35 -4.25
C ALA A 9 14.39 9.69 -3.26
N ALA A 10 15.10 8.67 -3.71
CA ALA A 10 16.38 8.28 -3.13
C ALA A 10 17.48 8.99 -3.93
N GLY A 11 18.42 9.65 -3.23
CA GLY A 11 19.41 10.54 -3.81
C GLY A 11 20.20 9.92 -4.96
N LEU A 12 20.44 10.73 -6.00
CA LEU A 12 21.22 10.40 -7.18
C LEU A 12 22.71 10.16 -6.87
N ILE A 13 23.25 9.07 -7.43
CA ILE A 13 24.63 9.03 -7.94
C ILE A 13 24.56 8.46 -9.35
N ALA A 14 24.95 9.25 -10.35
CA ALA A 14 24.98 8.88 -11.75
C ALA A 14 26.29 8.16 -12.10
N ALA A 15 26.20 7.03 -12.79
CA ALA A 15 27.31 6.47 -13.56
C ALA A 15 26.78 5.94 -14.90
N ALA A 16 27.27 6.52 -16.00
CA ALA A 16 26.96 6.15 -17.37
C ALA A 16 27.89 5.02 -17.85
N ILE A 17 27.36 4.01 -18.55
CA ILE A 17 28.14 3.07 -19.39
C ILE A 17 27.31 2.73 -20.65
N PRO A 18 27.97 2.53 -21.83
CA PRO A 18 27.35 2.66 -23.14
C PRO A 18 26.76 1.37 -23.75
N ALA A 19 25.93 1.56 -24.76
CA ALA A 19 25.24 0.57 -25.57
C ALA A 19 26.18 -0.28 -26.45
N SER A 20 25.83 -1.57 -26.63
CA SER A 20 26.28 -2.38 -27.76
C SER A 20 25.09 -3.09 -28.40
N ALA A 21 24.89 -2.83 -29.67
CA ALA A 21 23.90 -3.44 -30.54
C ALA A 21 24.40 -4.81 -31.04
N GLN A 22 23.49 -5.79 -31.13
CA GLN A 22 23.67 -6.96 -31.96
C GLN A 22 22.36 -7.37 -32.63
N THR A 23 22.43 -7.38 -33.96
CA THR A 23 21.46 -7.85 -34.95
C THR A 23 21.57 -9.35 -35.16
N GLY A 24 20.43 -10.04 -35.42
CA GLY A 24 20.49 -11.45 -35.85
C GLY A 24 19.13 -12.13 -36.00
N ASN A 25 18.54 -11.97 -37.08
CA ASN A 25 18.01 -12.87 -38.11
C ASN A 25 16.90 -13.91 -37.78
N THR A 26 15.95 -13.90 -38.67
CA THR A 26 14.65 -14.57 -38.81
C THR A 26 14.71 -16.05 -39.16
N ALA A 27 13.70 -16.84 -38.68
CA ALA A 27 13.06 -17.91 -39.48
C ALA A 27 11.66 -18.23 -38.91
N PRO A 28 10.63 -18.54 -39.72
CA PRO A 28 9.24 -18.73 -39.28
C PRO A 28 8.98 -20.17 -38.90
N ALA A 29 8.47 -20.40 -37.67
CA ALA A 29 8.04 -21.70 -37.23
C ALA A 29 6.52 -21.80 -37.14
N LYS A 30 6.01 -22.88 -37.70
CA LYS A 30 4.64 -23.32 -37.91
C LYS A 30 3.72 -23.14 -36.69
N ARG A 31 2.59 -22.52 -36.95
CA ARG A 31 1.41 -22.40 -36.10
C ARG A 31 0.84 -23.78 -35.76
N LYS A 32 1.06 -24.27 -34.55
CA LYS A 32 0.23 -25.34 -33.97
C LYS A 32 -0.90 -24.67 -33.19
N SER A 33 -2.11 -24.89 -33.63
CA SER A 33 -3.32 -24.55 -32.90
C SER A 33 -3.32 -25.27 -31.56
N SER A 34 -3.06 -24.57 -30.47
CA SER A 34 -3.32 -25.10 -29.14
C SER A 34 -4.72 -24.64 -28.75
N THR A 35 -5.57 -25.64 -28.59
CA THR A 35 -6.89 -25.58 -27.96
C THR A 35 -6.78 -24.69 -26.70
N ALA A 36 -7.49 -23.57 -26.72
CA ALA A 36 -7.57 -22.68 -25.57
C ALA A 36 -8.19 -23.41 -24.39
N GLN A 37 -7.38 -23.86 -23.48
CA GLN A 37 -7.83 -24.38 -22.20
C GLN A 37 -8.41 -23.21 -21.43
N LYS A 38 -9.74 -23.18 -21.37
CA LYS A 38 -10.56 -22.19 -20.68
C LYS A 38 -10.25 -22.26 -19.18
N SER A 39 -9.26 -21.48 -18.73
CA SER A 39 -8.98 -21.28 -17.33
C SER A 39 -10.13 -20.48 -16.74
N THR A 40 -11.10 -21.16 -16.17
CA THR A 40 -12.17 -20.59 -15.35
C THR A 40 -11.70 -20.47 -13.90
N ALA A 41 -10.67 -19.70 -13.64
CA ALA A 41 -10.51 -19.08 -12.34
C ALA A 41 -11.24 -17.73 -12.43
N ALA A 42 -12.48 -17.68 -11.98
CA ALA A 42 -13.24 -16.46 -11.87
C ALA A 42 -12.42 -15.46 -11.03
N LYS A 43 -11.98 -14.38 -11.64
CA LYS A 43 -11.29 -13.27 -10.96
C LYS A 43 -12.31 -12.64 -10.04
N SER A 44 -12.15 -12.84 -8.76
CA SER A 44 -13.08 -12.39 -7.74
C SER A 44 -12.58 -11.06 -7.15
N TYR A 45 -12.90 -9.95 -7.78
CA TYR A 45 -12.84 -8.63 -7.14
C TYR A 45 -14.22 -8.00 -7.16
N ASP A 46 -14.48 -7.09 -6.21
CA ASP A 46 -15.73 -6.33 -6.19
C ASP A 46 -15.83 -5.45 -7.44
N ARG A 47 -16.91 -5.62 -8.20
CA ARG A 47 -17.13 -4.85 -9.43
C ARG A 47 -17.36 -3.36 -9.19
N ALA A 48 -17.75 -2.95 -7.99
CA ALA A 48 -17.84 -1.55 -7.60
C ALA A 48 -16.50 -0.82 -7.79
N LEU A 49 -15.37 -1.54 -7.61
CA LEU A 49 -14.03 -1.01 -7.85
C LEU A 49 -13.75 -0.58 -9.29
N LEU A 50 -14.55 -0.99 -10.26
CA LEU A 50 -14.44 -0.47 -11.64
C LEU A 50 -14.96 0.96 -11.78
N HIS A 51 -15.60 1.50 -10.75
CA HIS A 51 -16.24 2.81 -10.75
C HIS A 51 -15.73 3.71 -9.60
N PRO A 52 -14.45 4.12 -9.61
CA PRO A 52 -13.85 4.89 -8.50
C PRO A 52 -14.64 6.14 -8.10
N ALA A 53 -15.34 6.75 -9.07
CA ALA A 53 -16.14 7.96 -8.83
C ALA A 53 -17.37 7.74 -7.94
N LEU A 54 -17.79 6.51 -7.74
CA LEU A 54 -18.93 6.14 -6.88
C LEU A 54 -18.50 5.78 -5.45
N LEU A 55 -17.22 5.45 -5.24
CA LEU A 55 -16.67 5.06 -3.94
C LEU A 55 -16.17 6.30 -3.21
N LYS A 56 -17.09 6.97 -2.50
CA LYS A 56 -16.89 8.27 -1.84
C LYS A 56 -17.39 8.27 -0.40
N ASP A 57 -17.52 7.13 0.21
CA ASP A 57 -17.97 7.03 1.58
C ASP A 57 -16.98 7.71 2.51
N LYS A 58 -17.52 8.52 3.42
CA LYS A 58 -16.75 9.17 4.45
C LYS A 58 -16.38 8.15 5.51
N ALA A 59 -15.08 7.99 5.75
CA ALA A 59 -14.60 7.09 6.80
C ALA A 59 -15.03 7.56 8.20
N PRO A 60 -15.18 6.63 9.16
CA PRO A 60 -15.27 6.96 10.58
C PRO A 60 -14.07 7.80 11.04
N GLU A 61 -14.21 8.53 12.16
CA GLU A 61 -13.11 9.34 12.70
C GLU A 61 -11.90 8.47 13.08
N THR A 62 -12.14 7.25 13.52
CA THR A 62 -11.12 6.22 13.72
C THR A 62 -11.64 4.86 13.28
N TYR A 63 -10.79 4.06 12.64
CA TYR A 63 -11.10 2.69 12.25
C TYR A 63 -9.82 1.87 12.15
N GLN A 64 -9.97 0.57 12.07
CA GLN A 64 -8.85 -0.34 11.89
C GLN A 64 -9.02 -1.17 10.61
N VAL A 65 -7.90 -1.49 9.99
CA VAL A 65 -7.82 -2.44 8.88
C VAL A 65 -6.84 -3.52 9.28
N LYS A 66 -7.34 -4.74 9.42
CA LYS A 66 -6.51 -5.93 9.60
C LYS A 66 -6.05 -6.40 8.21
N PHE A 67 -4.77 -6.64 8.05
CA PHE A 67 -4.15 -7.23 6.88
C PHE A 67 -3.74 -8.66 7.19
N GLU A 68 -4.28 -9.62 6.47
CA GLU A 68 -3.80 -11.00 6.48
C GLU A 68 -2.82 -11.19 5.33
N THR A 69 -1.57 -11.53 5.63
CA THR A 69 -0.52 -11.60 4.63
C THR A 69 0.15 -12.98 4.54
N SER A 70 0.99 -13.19 3.52
CA SER A 70 1.85 -14.38 3.42
C SER A 70 2.81 -14.54 4.59
N LYS A 71 3.15 -13.42 5.28
CA LYS A 71 4.14 -13.36 6.37
C LYS A 71 3.51 -13.44 7.76
N GLY A 72 2.20 -13.28 7.86
CA GLY A 72 1.44 -13.15 9.10
C GLY A 72 0.51 -11.95 9.04
N ASP A 73 -0.16 -11.65 10.15
CA ASP A 73 -1.16 -10.61 10.21
C ASP A 73 -0.59 -9.34 10.86
N PHE A 74 -1.06 -8.18 10.40
CA PHE A 74 -0.85 -6.91 11.07
C PHE A 74 -2.10 -6.03 11.00
N THR A 75 -2.23 -5.09 11.93
CA THR A 75 -3.38 -4.18 12.01
C THR A 75 -2.90 -2.74 11.87
N VAL A 76 -3.56 -1.98 11.01
CA VAL A 76 -3.39 -0.54 10.87
C VAL A 76 -4.55 0.17 11.54
N SER A 77 -4.26 1.08 12.47
CA SER A 77 -5.23 2.02 13.02
C SER A 77 -5.15 3.33 12.25
N VAL A 78 -6.29 3.80 11.75
CA VAL A 78 -6.42 5.04 10.98
C VAL A 78 -7.08 6.11 11.84
N THR A 79 -6.53 7.33 11.77
CA THR A 79 -7.11 8.53 12.38
C THR A 79 -7.43 9.51 11.26
N ARG A 80 -8.71 9.63 10.92
CA ARG A 80 -9.20 10.42 9.80
C ARG A 80 -8.73 11.88 9.85
N ALA A 81 -8.71 12.48 11.04
CA ALA A 81 -8.30 13.88 11.24
C ALA A 81 -6.84 14.16 10.83
N TRP A 82 -5.97 13.14 10.72
CA TRP A 82 -4.57 13.34 10.32
C TRP A 82 -4.44 13.69 8.83
N ALA A 83 -5.21 13.02 7.96
CA ALA A 83 -5.24 13.28 6.53
C ALA A 83 -6.59 12.79 5.95
N PRO A 84 -7.65 13.61 6.02
CA PRO A 84 -9.02 13.19 5.72
C PRO A 84 -9.25 12.61 4.33
N GLN A 85 -8.67 13.21 3.29
CA GLN A 85 -8.83 12.73 1.91
C GLN A 85 -8.19 11.33 1.74
N GLY A 86 -7.01 11.16 2.33
CA GLY A 86 -6.30 9.88 2.32
C GLY A 86 -7.05 8.81 3.11
N ALA A 87 -7.52 9.14 4.32
CA ALA A 87 -8.27 8.21 5.16
C ALA A 87 -9.56 7.74 4.50
N ASP A 88 -10.34 8.66 3.90
CA ASP A 88 -11.57 8.31 3.18
C ASP A 88 -11.28 7.41 1.97
N ARG A 89 -10.22 7.71 1.18
CA ARG A 89 -9.82 6.87 0.06
C ARG A 89 -9.41 5.46 0.54
N PHE A 90 -8.59 5.35 1.56
CA PHE A 90 -8.13 4.07 2.09
C PHE A 90 -9.27 3.22 2.66
N TYR A 91 -10.24 3.87 3.33
CA TYR A 91 -11.47 3.23 3.82
C TYR A 91 -12.24 2.55 2.69
N ASN A 92 -12.58 3.31 1.63
CA ASN A 92 -13.33 2.79 0.49
C ASN A 92 -12.58 1.64 -0.21
N LEU A 93 -11.26 1.72 -0.35
CA LEU A 93 -10.46 0.65 -0.93
C LEU A 93 -10.49 -0.62 -0.08
N ALA A 94 -10.37 -0.49 1.25
CA ALA A 94 -10.38 -1.61 2.17
C ALA A 94 -11.77 -2.27 2.26
N GLU A 95 -12.84 -1.47 2.27
CA GLU A 95 -14.23 -1.94 2.31
C GLU A 95 -14.59 -2.80 1.09
N HIS A 96 -14.04 -2.46 -0.07
CA HIS A 96 -14.27 -3.17 -1.32
C HIS A 96 -13.19 -4.21 -1.65
N HIS A 97 -12.34 -4.59 -0.68
CA HIS A 97 -11.31 -5.61 -0.88
C HIS A 97 -10.33 -5.33 -2.02
N PHE A 98 -10.00 -4.04 -2.26
CA PHE A 98 -9.06 -3.63 -3.30
C PHE A 98 -7.68 -4.27 -3.11
N PHE A 99 -7.25 -4.43 -1.86
CA PHE A 99 -5.92 -4.93 -1.50
C PHE A 99 -5.75 -6.45 -1.63
N ASP A 100 -6.82 -7.19 -1.91
CA ASP A 100 -6.75 -8.65 -1.99
C ASP A 100 -5.80 -9.11 -3.10
N ASN A 101 -4.87 -10.00 -2.74
CA ASN A 101 -3.80 -10.54 -3.59
C ASN A 101 -2.74 -9.51 -4.04
N GLU A 102 -2.68 -8.31 -3.48
CA GLU A 102 -1.62 -7.34 -3.77
C GLU A 102 -0.30 -7.74 -3.14
N SER A 103 0.80 -7.41 -3.81
CA SER A 103 2.14 -7.63 -3.29
C SER A 103 2.74 -6.36 -2.70
N PHE A 104 3.61 -6.53 -1.71
CA PHE A 104 4.54 -5.47 -1.29
C PHE A 104 5.66 -5.39 -2.32
N PHE A 105 5.40 -4.68 -3.40
CA PHE A 105 6.24 -4.72 -4.61
C PHE A 105 7.57 -3.97 -4.47
N ARG A 106 7.71 -3.11 -3.45
CA ARG A 106 8.93 -2.35 -3.18
C ARG A 106 9.15 -2.25 -1.68
N VAL A 107 10.10 -3.03 -1.17
CA VAL A 107 10.46 -3.03 0.26
C VAL A 107 11.93 -2.68 0.40
N LEU A 108 12.21 -1.52 1.00
CA LEU A 108 13.56 -0.99 1.21
C LEU A 108 13.87 -0.97 2.69
N LYS A 109 14.81 -1.81 3.12
CA LYS A 109 15.23 -1.93 4.52
C LYS A 109 15.63 -0.57 5.09
N GLY A 110 15.03 -0.22 6.25
CA GLY A 110 15.30 1.06 6.90
C GLY A 110 14.68 2.28 6.18
N PHE A 111 13.78 2.06 5.23
CA PHE A 111 13.07 3.14 4.56
C PHE A 111 11.55 2.88 4.52
N VAL A 112 11.03 2.14 3.54
CA VAL A 112 9.58 1.92 3.37
C VAL A 112 9.25 0.52 2.85
N ALA A 113 8.00 0.06 3.11
CA ALA A 113 7.35 -1.05 2.43
C ALA A 113 6.15 -0.51 1.64
N GLN A 114 6.21 -0.56 0.31
CA GLN A 114 5.24 0.03 -0.60
C GLN A 114 4.35 -1.03 -1.25
N PHE A 115 3.04 -0.73 -1.34
CA PHE A 115 1.98 -1.56 -1.92
C PHE A 115 0.88 -0.67 -2.53
N GLY A 116 -0.22 -1.25 -3.01
CA GLY A 116 -1.39 -0.50 -3.50
C GLY A 116 -1.47 -0.41 -5.03
N ILE A 117 -0.82 -1.33 -5.75
CA ILE A 117 -1.11 -1.61 -7.16
C ILE A 117 -1.87 -2.93 -7.21
N SER A 118 -3.12 -2.89 -7.66
CA SER A 118 -3.99 -4.06 -7.61
C SER A 118 -3.41 -5.28 -8.34
N ALA A 119 -3.69 -6.46 -7.83
CA ALA A 119 -3.42 -7.72 -8.50
C ALA A 119 -4.09 -7.82 -9.89
N TYR A 120 -5.12 -7.01 -10.13
CA TYR A 120 -5.99 -7.05 -11.32
C TYR A 120 -5.77 -5.84 -12.23
N PRO A 121 -5.21 -6.01 -13.43
CA PRO A 121 -4.96 -4.90 -14.37
C PRO A 121 -6.20 -4.06 -14.72
N ALA A 122 -7.38 -4.69 -14.75
CA ALA A 122 -8.63 -3.96 -15.01
C ALA A 122 -8.92 -2.88 -13.95
N LEU A 123 -8.58 -3.13 -12.68
CA LEU A 123 -8.69 -2.15 -11.61
C LEU A 123 -7.62 -1.08 -11.76
N ASN A 124 -6.38 -1.46 -12.03
CA ASN A 124 -5.29 -0.51 -12.24
C ASN A 124 -5.60 0.50 -13.35
N ALA A 125 -6.19 0.05 -14.47
CA ALA A 125 -6.54 0.91 -15.60
C ALA A 125 -7.50 2.06 -15.24
N VAL A 126 -8.37 1.89 -14.25
CA VAL A 126 -9.30 2.92 -13.78
C VAL A 126 -8.75 3.71 -12.59
N TRP A 127 -8.08 3.03 -11.65
CA TRP A 127 -7.62 3.65 -10.40
C TRP A 127 -6.39 4.55 -10.56
N GLN A 128 -5.48 4.25 -11.52
CA GLN A 128 -4.32 5.13 -11.78
C GLN A 128 -4.70 6.54 -12.24
N LYS A 129 -5.96 6.77 -12.65
CA LYS A 129 -6.50 8.08 -13.05
C LYS A 129 -7.35 8.73 -11.96
N ALA A 130 -7.68 7.99 -10.91
CA ALA A 130 -8.58 8.42 -9.85
C ALA A 130 -7.80 9.14 -8.73
N THR A 131 -7.23 10.29 -9.05
CA THR A 131 -6.44 11.09 -8.10
C THR A 131 -7.30 11.71 -7.00
N ILE A 132 -6.66 12.01 -5.87
CA ILE A 132 -7.23 12.81 -4.77
C ILE A 132 -6.36 14.01 -4.47
N LYS A 133 -6.97 15.05 -3.88
CA LYS A 133 -6.26 16.24 -3.42
C LYS A 133 -5.30 15.87 -2.28
N ASP A 134 -4.18 16.57 -2.20
CA ASP A 134 -3.24 16.40 -1.09
C ASP A 134 -3.87 16.88 0.23
N ASP A 135 -3.58 16.15 1.30
CA ASP A 135 -3.86 16.59 2.66
C ASP A 135 -2.65 17.35 3.22
N PRO A 136 -2.85 18.29 4.16
CA PRO A 136 -1.74 18.89 4.89
C PRO A 136 -1.04 17.82 5.75
N VAL A 137 0.28 17.98 5.90
CA VAL A 137 1.07 17.10 6.76
C VAL A 137 0.88 17.57 8.22
N THR A 138 0.10 16.79 8.98
CA THR A 138 -0.19 17.05 10.40
C THR A 138 0.58 16.12 11.33
N GLN A 139 1.12 15.01 10.79
CA GLN A 139 1.92 14.02 11.50
C GLN A 139 3.24 13.81 10.78
N SER A 140 4.31 13.56 11.54
CA SER A 140 5.59 13.17 10.93
C SER A 140 5.58 11.71 10.48
N ASN A 141 6.35 11.41 9.44
CA ASN A 141 6.55 10.05 8.89
C ASN A 141 7.42 9.19 9.83
N LYS A 142 6.89 8.83 10.98
CA LYS A 142 7.53 7.96 11.97
C LYS A 142 7.49 6.50 11.54
N LYS A 143 8.39 5.70 12.09
CA LYS A 143 8.39 4.25 11.88
C LYS A 143 7.01 3.65 12.14
N TYR A 144 6.57 2.76 11.23
CA TYR A 144 5.27 2.10 11.21
C TYR A 144 4.07 3.00 10.90
N PHE A 145 4.26 4.29 10.56
CA PHE A 145 3.18 5.12 10.05
C PHE A 145 2.88 4.79 8.59
N LEU A 146 1.59 4.83 8.24
CA LEU A 146 1.07 4.57 6.89
C LEU A 146 0.80 5.90 6.18
N THR A 147 1.30 6.01 4.96
CA THR A 147 1.28 7.24 4.17
C THR A 147 0.99 6.91 2.71
N PHE A 148 0.30 7.80 1.98
CA PHE A 148 0.17 7.68 0.53
C PHE A 148 1.48 7.94 -0.19
N ALA A 149 1.80 7.11 -1.18
CA ALA A 149 2.76 7.44 -2.21
C ALA A 149 2.14 8.43 -3.22
N LYS A 150 2.96 9.32 -3.78
CA LYS A 150 2.58 10.28 -4.81
C LYS A 150 3.75 10.56 -5.75
N ALA A 151 3.47 11.11 -6.93
CA ALA A 151 4.49 11.70 -7.80
C ALA A 151 4.98 13.05 -7.25
N ASN A 152 5.91 13.69 -7.96
CA ASN A 152 6.43 15.01 -7.55
C ASN A 152 5.38 16.10 -7.63
N ASP A 153 4.45 15.99 -8.59
CA ASP A 153 3.37 16.95 -8.76
C ASP A 153 2.34 16.84 -7.62
N PRO A 154 1.69 17.94 -7.24
CA PRO A 154 0.62 17.92 -6.26
C PRO A 154 -0.62 17.18 -6.76
N ASN A 155 -1.41 16.63 -5.84
CA ASN A 155 -2.68 15.95 -6.10
C ASN A 155 -2.55 14.73 -7.03
N THR A 156 -1.46 13.97 -6.89
CA THR A 156 -1.20 12.77 -7.70
C THR A 156 -1.39 11.46 -6.93
N ARG A 157 -1.86 11.52 -5.69
CA ARG A 157 -2.19 10.34 -4.90
C ARG A 157 -3.35 9.57 -5.53
N THR A 158 -3.22 8.25 -5.66
CA THR A 158 -4.27 7.36 -6.21
C THR A 158 -4.60 6.22 -5.24
N THR A 159 -3.86 5.11 -5.31
CA THR A 159 -4.07 3.90 -4.50
C THR A 159 -2.81 3.35 -3.87
N GLN A 160 -1.64 3.92 -4.16
CA GLN A 160 -0.38 3.41 -3.62
C GLN A 160 -0.08 4.01 -2.25
N PHE A 161 0.44 3.15 -1.37
CA PHE A 161 0.75 3.45 0.02
C PHE A 161 2.12 2.93 0.39
N PHE A 162 2.66 3.46 1.46
CA PHE A 162 3.83 2.86 2.09
C PHE A 162 3.72 2.89 3.62
N ILE A 163 4.26 1.84 4.24
CA ILE A 163 4.54 1.79 5.68
C ILE A 163 5.98 2.23 5.87
N ASN A 164 6.23 3.20 6.73
CA ASN A 164 7.58 3.63 7.10
C ASN A 164 8.29 2.54 7.91
N LEU A 165 9.45 2.06 7.48
CA LEU A 165 10.26 1.08 8.19
C LEU A 165 11.31 1.71 9.11
N ALA A 166 11.45 3.03 9.04
CA ALA A 166 12.24 3.88 9.93
C ALA A 166 11.56 5.24 10.09
N ASP A 167 12.08 6.11 10.94
CA ASP A 167 11.68 7.51 10.98
C ASP A 167 12.19 8.24 9.73
N ASN A 168 11.27 8.81 8.96
CA ASN A 168 11.54 9.48 7.69
C ASN A 168 11.08 10.95 7.69
N PRO A 169 11.53 11.82 8.61
CA PRO A 169 11.01 13.19 8.77
C PRO A 169 11.22 14.06 7.53
N ARG A 170 12.17 13.72 6.65
CA ARG A 170 12.37 14.43 5.37
C ARG A 170 11.15 14.36 4.46
N LEU A 171 10.32 13.33 4.58
CA LEU A 171 9.12 13.17 3.77
C LEU A 171 8.03 14.19 4.16
N ASP A 172 8.08 14.73 5.38
CA ASP A 172 7.10 15.70 5.87
C ASP A 172 7.17 16.98 5.04
N GLY A 173 8.38 17.50 4.81
CA GLY A 173 8.62 18.68 3.96
C GLY A 173 8.31 18.47 2.48
N MET A 174 8.18 17.21 2.04
CA MET A 174 7.81 16.83 0.67
C MET A 174 6.30 16.64 0.49
N GLY A 175 5.50 16.87 1.55
CA GLY A 175 4.04 16.79 1.51
C GLY A 175 3.49 15.36 1.60
N PHE A 176 4.23 14.40 2.15
CA PHE A 176 3.73 13.05 2.44
C PHE A 176 3.03 13.07 3.80
N ALA A 177 1.70 13.04 3.79
CA ALA A 177 0.84 13.14 4.97
C ALA A 177 0.45 11.74 5.50
N PRO A 178 0.95 11.31 6.67
CA PRO A 178 0.49 10.09 7.33
C PRO A 178 -0.97 10.20 7.75
N PHE A 179 -1.71 9.07 7.65
CA PHE A 179 -3.12 8.99 8.05
C PHE A 179 -3.42 7.83 9.00
N GLY A 180 -2.47 6.94 9.21
CA GLY A 180 -2.60 5.79 10.09
C GLY A 180 -1.25 5.26 10.56
N GLN A 181 -1.30 4.24 11.40
CA GLN A 181 -0.11 3.55 11.92
C GLN A 181 -0.39 2.07 12.14
N VAL A 182 0.64 1.24 11.99
CA VAL A 182 0.58 -0.18 12.41
C VAL A 182 0.55 -0.22 13.92
N THR A 183 -0.48 -0.83 14.50
CA THR A 183 -0.67 -0.98 15.96
C THR A 183 -0.43 -2.39 16.46
N GLU A 184 -0.57 -3.39 15.57
CA GLU A 184 -0.31 -4.80 15.85
C GLU A 184 0.47 -5.43 14.71
N GLY A 185 1.28 -6.44 14.99
CA GLY A 185 2.04 -7.15 13.96
C GLY A 185 3.24 -6.37 13.38
N MET A 186 3.84 -5.43 14.15
CA MET A 186 5.03 -4.68 13.70
C MET A 186 6.20 -5.57 13.32
N ASN A 187 6.33 -6.74 13.96
CA ASN A 187 7.34 -7.74 13.62
C ASN A 187 7.09 -8.36 12.23
N VAL A 188 5.82 -8.54 11.82
CA VAL A 188 5.46 -9.01 10.48
C VAL A 188 5.93 -7.99 9.43
N VAL A 189 5.57 -6.71 9.63
CA VAL A 189 5.99 -5.62 8.73
C VAL A 189 7.51 -5.48 8.65
N ALA A 190 8.21 -5.66 9.78
CA ALA A 190 9.67 -5.58 9.84
C ALA A 190 10.40 -6.72 9.12
N THR A 191 9.72 -7.83 8.82
CA THR A 191 10.29 -9.04 8.20
C THR A 191 9.81 -9.27 6.77
N LEU A 192 9.12 -8.31 6.15
CA LEU A 192 8.74 -8.36 4.73
C LEU A 192 10.00 -8.51 3.85
N TYR A 193 9.85 -9.26 2.75
CA TYR A 193 10.96 -9.59 1.86
C TYR A 193 11.55 -8.34 1.20
N THR A 194 12.86 -8.12 1.33
CA THR A 194 13.56 -6.89 0.92
C THR A 194 14.50 -7.05 -0.26
N ASP A 195 14.85 -8.30 -0.66
CA ASP A 195 16.02 -8.54 -1.52
C ASP A 195 15.81 -8.15 -2.99
N TYR A 196 14.58 -7.85 -3.40
CA TYR A 196 14.34 -7.28 -4.73
C TYR A 196 14.60 -5.76 -4.78
N GLY A 197 14.52 -5.07 -3.65
CA GLY A 197 14.92 -3.66 -3.53
C GLY A 197 14.11 -2.70 -4.41
N GLU A 198 14.85 -1.77 -5.03
CA GLU A 198 14.29 -0.71 -5.88
C GLU A 198 13.99 -1.22 -7.30
N GLY A 199 12.90 -0.71 -7.89
CA GLY A 199 12.56 -0.95 -9.29
C GLY A 199 13.34 -0.08 -10.28
N PRO A 200 13.14 -0.29 -11.61
CA PRO A 200 13.72 0.55 -12.63
C PRO A 200 13.36 2.05 -12.45
N PRO A 201 14.25 2.98 -12.84
CA PRO A 201 15.55 2.77 -13.51
C PRO A 201 16.72 2.55 -12.54
N THR A 202 16.51 2.65 -11.21
CA THR A 202 17.59 2.68 -10.21
C THR A 202 17.92 1.30 -9.64
N GLY A 203 17.08 0.30 -9.90
CA GLY A 203 17.26 -1.07 -9.46
C GLY A 203 16.66 -2.08 -10.43
N SER A 204 16.74 -3.36 -10.02
CA SER A 204 16.23 -4.52 -10.79
C SER A 204 14.97 -5.15 -10.16
N GLY A 205 14.39 -4.51 -9.17
CA GLY A 205 13.14 -4.94 -8.53
C GLY A 205 11.92 -4.77 -9.45
N PRO A 206 10.71 -4.97 -8.93
CA PRO A 206 9.49 -4.89 -9.71
C PRO A 206 9.30 -3.55 -10.41
N ASP A 207 9.01 -3.62 -11.71
CA ASP A 207 8.66 -2.47 -12.54
C ASP A 207 7.18 -2.12 -12.34
N GLN A 208 6.90 -0.93 -11.83
CA GLN A 208 5.54 -0.51 -11.49
C GLN A 208 4.63 -0.40 -12.72
N ASP A 209 5.15 0.01 -13.89
CA ASP A 209 4.36 0.07 -15.12
C ASP A 209 3.92 -1.34 -15.54
N LYS A 210 4.82 -2.32 -15.44
CA LYS A 210 4.47 -3.72 -15.70
C LYS A 210 3.49 -4.31 -14.69
N ILE A 211 3.57 -3.89 -13.42
CA ILE A 211 2.55 -4.30 -12.43
C ILE A 211 1.20 -3.70 -12.81
N GLN A 212 1.14 -2.43 -13.21
CA GLN A 212 -0.09 -1.79 -13.66
C GLN A 212 -0.73 -2.53 -14.85
N GLU A 213 0.08 -2.95 -15.82
CA GLU A 213 -0.38 -3.58 -17.06
C GLU A 213 -0.71 -5.08 -16.91
N GLN A 214 0.05 -5.82 -16.10
CA GLN A 214 0.02 -7.28 -16.04
C GLN A 214 -0.41 -7.83 -14.69
N GLY A 215 -0.46 -6.99 -13.65
CA GLY A 215 -0.91 -7.34 -12.31
C GLY A 215 -0.04 -8.40 -11.64
N LYS A 216 -0.69 -9.21 -10.81
CA LYS A 216 -0.04 -10.28 -10.05
C LYS A 216 0.70 -11.30 -10.92
N ALA A 217 0.22 -11.57 -12.13
CA ALA A 217 0.86 -12.54 -13.04
C ALA A 217 2.30 -12.18 -13.38
N TYR A 218 2.61 -10.88 -13.54
CA TYR A 218 3.97 -10.40 -13.74
C TYR A 218 4.83 -10.65 -12.50
N LEU A 219 4.31 -10.35 -11.32
CA LEU A 219 5.03 -10.51 -10.05
C LEU A 219 5.29 -11.98 -9.72
N ASP A 220 4.29 -12.84 -9.83
CA ASP A 220 4.43 -14.28 -9.55
C ASP A 220 5.48 -14.95 -10.45
N LYS A 221 5.58 -14.50 -11.70
CA LYS A 221 6.54 -15.06 -12.66
C LYS A 221 7.97 -14.58 -12.40
N ASN A 222 8.16 -13.30 -12.07
CA ASN A 222 9.49 -12.68 -12.07
C ASN A 222 10.02 -12.40 -10.66
N PHE A 223 9.13 -12.33 -9.65
CA PHE A 223 9.44 -11.97 -8.26
C PHE A 223 8.70 -12.87 -7.26
N PRO A 224 8.86 -14.21 -7.34
CA PRO A 224 8.04 -15.17 -6.59
C PRO A 224 8.19 -15.11 -5.06
N ASN A 225 9.24 -14.45 -4.55
CA ASN A 225 9.49 -14.34 -3.11
C ASN A 225 8.83 -13.11 -2.47
N LEU A 226 8.12 -12.26 -3.25
CA LEU A 226 7.42 -11.11 -2.67
C LEU A 226 6.36 -11.57 -1.68
N ASP A 227 6.34 -10.93 -0.53
CA ASP A 227 5.21 -11.04 0.37
C ASP A 227 3.98 -10.34 -0.21
N PHE A 228 2.80 -10.89 0.09
CA PHE A 228 1.54 -10.38 -0.46
C PHE A 228 0.43 -10.38 0.60
N ILE A 229 -0.57 -9.54 0.36
CA ILE A 229 -1.79 -9.42 1.15
C ILE A 229 -2.77 -10.46 0.64
N LYS A 230 -3.24 -11.36 1.51
CA LYS A 230 -4.27 -12.35 1.18
C LYS A 230 -5.64 -11.67 1.12
N THR A 231 -5.97 -10.92 2.17
CA THR A 231 -7.20 -10.14 2.28
C THR A 231 -7.08 -9.06 3.35
N THR A 232 -8.04 -8.13 3.36
CA THR A 232 -8.17 -7.12 4.40
C THR A 232 -9.55 -7.18 5.03
N THR A 233 -9.62 -6.79 6.32
CA THR A 233 -10.88 -6.71 7.06
C THR A 233 -10.96 -5.37 7.79
N LEU A 234 -12.03 -4.61 7.52
CA LEU A 234 -12.37 -3.41 8.26
C LEU A 234 -12.99 -3.79 9.61
N THR A 235 -12.52 -3.13 10.67
CA THR A 235 -13.10 -3.24 11.99
C THR A 235 -13.28 -1.85 12.61
N PRO A 236 -14.34 -1.62 13.40
CA PRO A 236 -14.44 -0.41 14.20
C PRO A 236 -13.19 -0.27 15.08
N ALA A 237 -12.72 0.96 15.29
CA ALA A 237 -11.67 1.17 16.29
C ALA A 237 -12.16 0.67 17.66
N PRO A 238 -11.29 0.10 18.49
CA PRO A 238 -11.65 -0.26 19.86
C PRO A 238 -12.23 0.97 20.54
N SER A 239 -13.41 0.83 21.14
CA SER A 239 -13.96 1.91 21.98
C SER A 239 -12.92 2.29 23.03
N PRO A 240 -12.69 3.60 23.29
CA PRO A 240 -11.82 4.00 24.39
C PRO A 240 -12.28 3.24 25.63
N ALA A 241 -11.36 2.49 26.24
CA ALA A 241 -11.68 1.79 27.49
C ALA A 241 -12.26 2.84 28.45
N THR A 242 -13.55 2.73 28.75
CA THR A 242 -14.16 3.54 29.81
C THR A 242 -13.34 3.27 31.04
N HIS A 243 -12.58 4.24 31.49
CA HIS A 243 -11.92 4.21 32.79
C HIS A 243 -13.02 3.96 33.79
N ARG A 244 -13.18 2.68 34.16
CA ARG A 244 -14.04 2.27 35.26
C ARG A 244 -13.44 2.91 36.50
N THR A 245 -13.97 4.09 36.86
CA THR A 245 -13.65 4.73 38.14
C THR A 245 -13.91 3.69 39.22
N LEU A 246 -12.84 3.23 39.86
CA LEU A 246 -12.93 2.39 41.03
C LEU A 246 -13.79 3.12 42.06
N PRO A 247 -14.79 2.49 42.68
CA PRO A 247 -15.60 3.13 43.70
C PRO A 247 -14.67 3.63 44.81
N ALA A 248 -14.82 4.89 45.15
CA ALA A 248 -14.09 5.52 46.24
C ALA A 248 -14.17 4.66 47.52
N LYS A 249 -13.00 4.31 48.05
CA LYS A 249 -12.86 3.54 49.30
C LYS A 249 -13.58 4.31 50.39
N LYS A 250 -14.69 3.77 50.92
CA LYS A 250 -15.40 4.35 52.07
C LYS A 250 -14.40 4.49 53.21
N THR A 251 -14.08 5.71 53.59
CA THR A 251 -13.35 6.01 54.81
C THR A 251 -14.20 5.65 56.00
N VAL A 252 -13.73 4.69 56.80
CA VAL A 252 -14.32 4.36 58.09
C VAL A 252 -14.01 5.50 59.06
N PRO A 253 -15.01 6.07 59.77
CA PRO A 253 -14.74 7.10 60.77
C PRO A 253 -13.95 6.53 61.93
N ALA A 254 -12.95 7.28 62.42
CA ALA A 254 -12.17 6.94 63.59
C ALA A 254 -13.08 7.00 64.85
N PRO A 255 -12.86 6.08 65.83
CA PRO A 255 -13.59 6.14 67.10
C PRO A 255 -13.19 7.41 67.88
N LYS A 256 -14.20 8.09 68.45
CA LYS A 256 -14.01 9.24 69.35
C LYS A 256 -13.50 8.76 70.73
N PRO A 257 -12.69 9.62 71.41
CA PRO A 257 -12.13 9.32 72.73
C PRO A 257 -13.18 9.24 73.84
#